data_fafd5af2267be9c472528374307585c4
#
_entry.id   fafd5af2267be9c472528374307585c4
#
_cell.length_a   1.000
_cell.length_b   1.000
_cell.length_c   1.000
_cell.angle_alpha   90.00
_cell.angle_beta   90.00
_cell.angle_gamma   90.00
#
_symmetry.space_group_name_H-M   'P 1'
#
loop_
_entity.id
_entity.type
_entity.pdbx_description
1 polymer ?
#
loop_
_entity_poly.entity_id
_entity_poly.type
_entity_poly.pdbx_seq_one_letter_code
_entity_poly.pdbx_strand_id
1 'polypeptide(L)'
;MVMSNVFICHHSKDVPKLRDLLDKLKAKGYTVKSSSLQEDRDNKVVHKGKHVADATVARYIRSAIRWAGTFIVLIGEHTHERPWVNYEIRNAHFQGKKIIGVYVHGCAQDAELPEAYKRYGTSPIGWNSIDKLGGMIEGKVEPAELPDGSASNGNIYQMIYIKCK
;
A
#
# COMPACT_ATOMS: atom_id res chain seq x y z
N MET A 1 -2.65 15.21 -19.01
CA MET A 1 -2.26 14.02 -18.22
C MET A 1 -2.43 14.34 -16.74
N VAL A 2 -3.34 13.71 -16.05
CA VAL A 2 -3.45 13.88 -14.60
C VAL A 2 -2.32 13.04 -14.00
N MET A 3 -1.27 13.68 -13.50
CA MET A 3 -0.22 13.01 -12.75
C MET A 3 -0.82 12.54 -11.42
N SER A 4 -1.06 11.26 -11.29
CA SER A 4 -1.59 10.70 -10.05
C SER A 4 -0.47 10.58 -9.02
N ASN A 5 -0.72 11.15 -7.85
CA ASN A 5 0.16 11.02 -6.70
C ASN A 5 -0.08 9.65 -6.04
N VAL A 6 0.99 8.94 -5.78
CA VAL A 6 0.96 7.60 -5.18
C VAL A 6 1.74 7.59 -3.88
N PHE A 7 1.16 7.03 -2.84
CA PHE A 7 1.84 6.76 -1.58
C PHE A 7 2.03 5.27 -1.38
N ILE A 8 3.25 4.83 -1.03
CA ILE A 8 3.57 3.42 -0.79
C ILE A 8 3.87 3.18 0.68
N CYS A 9 3.05 2.35 1.30
CA CYS A 9 3.27 1.78 2.62
C CYS A 9 4.09 0.49 2.50
N HIS A 10 5.11 0.31 3.33
CA HIS A 10 6.00 -0.85 3.27
C HIS A 10 6.65 -1.16 4.62
N HIS A 11 7.24 -2.34 4.73
CA HIS A 11 8.13 -2.70 5.84
C HIS A 11 9.57 -2.28 5.53
N SER A 12 10.33 -1.85 6.54
CA SER A 12 11.73 -1.43 6.39
C SER A 12 12.63 -2.51 5.79
N LYS A 13 12.32 -3.79 5.98
CA LYS A 13 13.04 -4.91 5.37
C LYS A 13 12.83 -5.01 3.85
N ASP A 14 11.77 -4.41 3.32
CA ASP A 14 11.40 -4.48 1.90
C ASP A 14 11.93 -3.30 1.08
N VAL A 15 12.82 -2.49 1.64
CA VAL A 15 13.39 -1.30 0.97
C VAL A 15 14.02 -1.59 -0.41
N PRO A 16 14.77 -2.68 -0.63
CA PRO A 16 15.28 -2.97 -1.98
C PRO A 16 14.16 -3.16 -3.01
N LYS A 17 13.10 -3.87 -2.64
CA LYS A 17 11.92 -4.09 -3.50
C LYS A 17 11.09 -2.82 -3.66
N LEU A 18 11.02 -2.00 -2.62
CA LEU A 18 10.42 -0.67 -2.70
C LEU A 18 11.09 0.18 -3.79
N ARG A 19 12.42 0.19 -3.85
CA ARG A 19 13.16 0.95 -4.88
C ARG A 19 12.79 0.51 -6.29
N ASP A 20 12.73 -0.78 -6.53
CA ASP A 20 12.32 -1.32 -7.84
C ASP A 20 10.91 -0.86 -8.23
N LEU A 21 9.98 -0.88 -7.27
CA LEU A 21 8.60 -0.42 -7.50
C LEU A 21 8.54 1.10 -7.75
N LEU A 22 9.29 1.88 -6.95
CA LEU A 22 9.39 3.33 -7.12
C LEU A 22 9.89 3.70 -8.51
N ASP A 23 10.95 3.03 -8.98
CA ASP A 23 11.54 3.32 -10.29
C ASP A 23 10.58 2.98 -11.43
N LYS A 24 9.87 1.87 -11.33
CA LYS A 24 8.84 1.47 -12.31
C LYS A 24 7.69 2.48 -12.39
N LEU A 25 7.20 2.95 -11.24
CA LEU A 25 6.10 3.94 -11.19
C LEU A 25 6.56 5.30 -11.69
N LYS A 26 7.75 5.75 -11.30
CA LYS A 26 8.33 7.03 -11.79
C LYS A 26 8.55 7.00 -13.29
N ALA A 27 9.02 5.88 -13.85
CA ALA A 27 9.19 5.70 -15.28
C ALA A 27 7.86 5.81 -16.07
N LYS A 28 6.74 5.51 -15.42
CA LYS A 28 5.39 5.68 -15.97
C LYS A 28 4.79 7.08 -15.73
N GLY A 29 5.54 8.00 -15.11
CA GLY A 29 5.14 9.40 -14.89
C GLY A 29 4.37 9.66 -13.59
N TYR A 30 4.31 8.70 -12.66
CA TYR A 30 3.68 8.91 -11.35
C TYR A 30 4.61 9.64 -10.40
N THR A 31 4.04 10.54 -9.58
CA THR A 31 4.75 11.11 -8.43
C THR A 31 4.54 10.21 -7.22
N VAL A 32 5.63 9.68 -6.68
CA VAL A 32 5.57 8.65 -5.65
C VAL A 32 6.28 9.10 -4.37
N LYS A 33 5.62 8.90 -3.24
CA LYS A 33 6.20 9.01 -1.89
C LYS A 33 6.01 7.67 -1.15
N SER A 34 6.87 7.42 -0.18
CA SER A 34 6.75 6.25 0.68
C SER A 34 6.89 6.63 2.15
N SER A 35 6.36 5.79 3.03
CA SER A 35 6.60 5.93 4.45
C SER A 35 8.05 5.54 4.76
N SER A 36 8.90 6.53 4.99
CA SER A 36 10.31 6.33 5.37
C SER A 36 10.48 6.20 6.89
N LEU A 37 9.50 5.58 7.55
CA LEU A 37 9.54 5.42 9.00
C LEU A 37 10.56 4.34 9.37
N GLN A 38 11.60 4.72 10.09
CA GLN A 38 12.49 3.77 10.74
C GLN A 38 11.92 3.44 12.12
N GLU A 39 11.78 2.18 12.40
CA GLU A 39 11.31 1.68 13.68
C GLU A 39 12.43 0.95 14.41
N ASP A 40 12.44 1.07 15.73
CA ASP A 40 13.29 0.28 16.60
C ASP A 40 12.71 -1.13 16.86
N ARG A 41 13.34 -1.90 17.75
CA ARG A 41 12.90 -3.26 18.10
C ARG A 41 11.52 -3.32 18.73
N ASP A 42 11.08 -2.22 19.34
CA ASP A 42 9.77 -2.08 20.00
C ASP A 42 8.71 -1.45 19.10
N ASN A 43 8.95 -1.40 17.79
CA ASN A 43 8.09 -0.77 16.78
C ASN A 43 7.84 0.74 17.02
N LYS A 44 8.75 1.40 17.71
CA LYS A 44 8.70 2.86 17.89
C LYS A 44 9.46 3.56 16.80
N VAL A 45 8.85 4.61 16.24
CA VAL A 45 9.49 5.39 15.17
C VAL A 45 10.68 6.19 15.71
N VAL A 46 11.80 6.07 15.02
CA VAL A 46 13.04 6.76 15.36
C VAL A 46 13.44 7.67 14.19
N HIS A 47 13.80 8.90 14.51
CA HIS A 47 14.40 9.84 13.56
C HIS A 47 15.69 10.42 14.13
N LYS A 48 16.79 10.28 13.38
CA LYS A 48 18.14 10.72 13.83
C LYS A 48 18.51 10.20 15.23
N GLY A 49 18.20 8.94 15.50
CA GLY A 49 18.50 8.28 16.77
C GLY A 49 17.60 8.66 17.95
N LYS A 50 16.56 9.43 17.74
CA LYS A 50 15.60 9.83 18.79
C LYS A 50 14.21 9.29 18.50
N HIS A 51 13.51 8.84 19.54
CA HIS A 51 12.11 8.44 19.42
C HIS A 51 11.23 9.63 19.04
N VAL A 52 10.31 9.39 18.10
CA VAL A 52 9.33 10.37 17.67
C VAL A 52 8.00 10.03 18.32
N ALA A 53 7.33 11.04 18.90
CA ALA A 53 6.03 10.83 19.52
C ALA A 53 5.00 10.34 18.50
N ASP A 54 4.17 9.36 18.89
CA ASP A 54 3.17 8.74 18.03
C ASP A 54 2.20 9.75 17.41
N ALA A 55 1.82 10.78 18.16
CA ALA A 55 0.97 11.87 17.64
C ALA A 55 1.63 12.63 16.48
N THR A 56 2.95 12.80 16.52
CA THR A 56 3.71 13.43 15.44
C THR A 56 3.79 12.53 14.21
N VAL A 57 4.06 11.24 14.42
CA VAL A 57 4.07 10.23 13.36
C VAL A 57 2.71 10.14 12.70
N ALA A 58 1.64 10.05 13.49
CA ALA A 58 0.27 9.99 13.01
C ALA A 58 -0.11 11.20 12.15
N ARG A 59 0.32 12.40 12.56
CA ARG A 59 0.09 13.64 11.79
C ARG A 59 0.81 13.61 10.45
N TYR A 60 2.07 13.18 10.45
CA TYR A 60 2.85 13.03 9.23
C TYR A 60 2.20 12.05 8.26
N ILE A 61 1.82 10.87 8.73
CA ILE A 61 1.15 9.84 7.93
C ILE A 61 -0.15 10.37 7.33
N ARG A 62 -1.02 10.98 8.13
CA ARG A 62 -2.29 11.55 7.64
C ARG A 62 -2.07 12.59 6.55
N SER A 63 -1.07 13.46 6.70
CA SER A 63 -0.74 14.48 5.71
C SER A 63 -0.21 13.88 4.42
N ALA A 64 0.66 12.88 4.52
CA ALA A 64 1.23 12.20 3.36
C ALA A 64 0.16 11.42 2.57
N ILE A 65 -0.75 10.74 3.26
CA ILE A 65 -1.86 10.03 2.64
C ILE A 65 -2.84 11.01 1.98
N ARG A 66 -3.11 12.16 2.60
CA ARG A 66 -3.98 13.20 2.02
C ARG A 66 -3.46 13.70 0.68
N TRP A 67 -2.16 13.82 0.53
CA TRP A 67 -1.51 14.22 -0.71
C TRP A 67 -1.71 13.19 -1.83
N ALA A 68 -1.82 11.91 -1.52
CA ALA A 68 -1.93 10.83 -2.50
C ALA A 68 -3.35 10.66 -3.05
N GLY A 69 -3.47 10.33 -4.33
CA GLY A 69 -4.72 9.85 -4.93
C GLY A 69 -4.89 8.34 -4.76
N THR A 70 -3.80 7.61 -4.79
CA THR A 70 -3.76 6.14 -4.63
C THR A 70 -2.79 5.75 -3.53
N PHE A 71 -3.18 4.75 -2.75
CA PHE A 71 -2.39 4.17 -1.67
C PHE A 71 -2.03 2.73 -2.01
N ILE A 72 -0.73 2.43 -2.04
CA ILE A 72 -0.22 1.09 -2.33
C ILE A 72 0.38 0.49 -1.07
N VAL A 73 0.07 -0.77 -0.80
CA VAL A 73 0.70 -1.57 0.26
C VAL A 73 1.64 -2.56 -0.38
N LEU A 74 2.92 -2.46 -0.11
CA LEU A 74 3.92 -3.45 -0.48
C LEU A 74 3.92 -4.56 0.58
N ILE A 75 3.47 -5.75 0.20
CA ILE A 75 3.20 -6.86 1.11
C ILE A 75 4.36 -7.86 1.06
N GLY A 76 5.20 -7.84 2.08
CA GLY A 76 6.25 -8.81 2.32
C GLY A 76 5.92 -9.73 3.49
N GLU A 77 6.85 -10.61 3.85
CA GLU A 77 6.68 -11.63 4.88
C GLU A 77 6.27 -11.06 6.25
N HIS A 78 6.80 -9.90 6.62
CA HIS A 78 6.60 -9.29 7.94
C HIS A 78 5.69 -8.04 7.94
N THR A 79 5.09 -7.70 6.82
CA THR A 79 4.30 -6.46 6.70
C THR A 79 3.09 -6.46 7.63
N HIS A 80 2.45 -7.61 7.83
CA HIS A 80 1.27 -7.79 8.69
C HIS A 80 1.57 -7.54 10.18
N GLU A 81 2.82 -7.71 10.62
CA GLU A 81 3.23 -7.59 12.02
C GLU A 81 3.33 -6.13 12.50
N ARG A 82 3.28 -5.16 11.57
CA ARG A 82 3.54 -3.74 11.90
C ARG A 82 2.29 -2.96 12.25
N PRO A 83 2.19 -2.42 13.46
CA PRO A 83 1.04 -1.59 13.87
C PRO A 83 0.86 -0.35 12.97
N TRP A 84 1.94 0.30 12.57
CA TRP A 84 1.89 1.49 11.72
C TRP A 84 1.37 1.19 10.31
N VAL A 85 1.66 0.02 9.74
CA VAL A 85 1.08 -0.41 8.45
C VAL A 85 -0.44 -0.47 8.56
N ASN A 86 -0.98 -1.11 9.60
CA ASN A 86 -2.42 -1.16 9.83
C ASN A 86 -3.01 0.23 10.05
N TYR A 87 -2.32 1.10 10.77
CA TYR A 87 -2.72 2.48 10.97
C TYR A 87 -2.78 3.26 9.64
N GLU A 88 -1.76 3.15 8.81
CA GLU A 88 -1.70 3.79 7.49
C GLU A 88 -2.86 3.33 6.58
N ILE A 89 -3.12 2.02 6.52
CA ILE A 89 -4.21 1.45 5.72
C ILE A 89 -5.58 1.97 6.18
N ARG A 90 -5.84 2.00 7.50
CA ARG A 90 -7.09 2.56 8.04
C ARG A 90 -7.25 4.03 7.69
N ASN A 91 -6.19 4.83 7.79
CA ASN A 91 -6.24 6.24 7.41
C ASN A 91 -6.48 6.43 5.91
N ALA A 92 -5.87 5.61 5.06
CA ALA A 92 -6.13 5.62 3.62
C ALA A 92 -7.62 5.34 3.33
N HIS A 93 -8.19 4.34 4.00
CA HIS A 93 -9.61 4.02 3.88
C HIS A 93 -10.51 5.18 4.34
N PHE A 94 -10.27 5.75 5.52
CA PHE A 94 -11.06 6.88 6.03
C PHE A 94 -10.95 8.13 5.15
N GLN A 95 -9.85 8.30 4.44
CA GLN A 95 -9.68 9.39 3.48
C GLN A 95 -10.22 9.05 2.08
N GLY A 96 -10.88 7.91 1.91
CA GLY A 96 -11.48 7.50 0.63
C GLY A 96 -10.47 7.16 -0.46
N LYS A 97 -9.26 6.73 -0.08
CA LYS A 97 -8.22 6.37 -1.04
C LYS A 97 -8.43 4.97 -1.60
N LYS A 98 -8.09 4.77 -2.87
CA LYS A 98 -7.96 3.44 -3.43
C LYS A 98 -6.75 2.74 -2.78
N ILE A 99 -6.97 1.53 -2.27
CA ILE A 99 -5.95 0.73 -1.59
C ILE A 99 -5.60 -0.47 -2.44
N ILE A 100 -4.39 -0.51 -2.96
CA ILE A 100 -3.88 -1.57 -3.83
C ILE A 100 -2.74 -2.29 -3.12
N GLY A 101 -2.82 -3.62 -3.03
CA GLY A 101 -1.74 -4.45 -2.51
C GLY A 101 -0.88 -5.02 -3.62
N VAL A 102 0.43 -5.03 -3.40
CA VAL A 102 1.41 -5.66 -4.27
C VAL A 102 2.28 -6.56 -3.43
N TYR A 103 2.28 -7.86 -3.74
CA TYR A 103 3.18 -8.80 -3.08
C TYR A 103 4.62 -8.57 -3.51
N VAL A 104 5.54 -8.57 -2.54
CA VAL A 104 6.98 -8.66 -2.83
C VAL A 104 7.26 -9.95 -3.58
N HIS A 105 8.18 -9.91 -4.53
CA HIS A 105 8.57 -11.07 -5.34
C HIS A 105 8.90 -12.28 -4.45
N GLY A 106 8.25 -13.41 -4.71
CA GLY A 106 8.42 -14.65 -3.96
C GLY A 106 7.62 -14.75 -2.65
N CYS A 107 6.91 -13.70 -2.23
CA CYS A 107 6.17 -13.68 -0.96
C CYS A 107 4.66 -13.97 -1.10
N ALA A 108 4.14 -14.09 -2.32
CA ALA A 108 2.70 -14.15 -2.54
C ALA A 108 1.98 -15.33 -1.87
N GLN A 109 2.66 -16.45 -1.68
CA GLN A 109 2.09 -17.66 -1.07
C GLN A 109 2.20 -17.67 0.45
N ASP A 110 3.25 -17.04 1.00
CA ASP A 110 3.61 -17.15 2.42
C ASP A 110 3.33 -15.87 3.21
N ALA A 111 3.14 -14.74 2.52
CA ALA A 111 2.90 -13.46 3.18
C ALA A 111 1.47 -13.36 3.70
N GLU A 112 1.33 -13.13 4.99
CA GLU A 112 0.06 -12.81 5.60
C GLU A 112 -0.34 -11.36 5.30
N LEU A 113 -1.62 -11.13 4.99
CA LEU A 113 -2.13 -9.79 4.78
C LEU A 113 -2.31 -9.04 6.11
N PRO A 114 -1.94 -7.75 6.18
CA PRO A 114 -2.29 -6.93 7.34
C PRO A 114 -3.80 -6.96 7.61
N GLU A 115 -4.20 -6.96 8.88
CA GLU A 115 -5.61 -7.05 9.28
C GLU A 115 -6.46 -5.93 8.64
N ALA A 116 -5.95 -4.71 8.62
CA ALA A 116 -6.64 -3.61 7.96
C ALA A 116 -6.75 -3.80 6.45
N TYR A 117 -5.76 -4.47 5.82
CA TYR A 117 -5.83 -4.77 4.39
C TYR A 117 -6.91 -5.81 4.08
N LYS A 118 -7.07 -6.83 4.91
CA LYS A 118 -8.15 -7.82 4.78
C LYS A 118 -9.54 -7.18 4.76
N ARG A 119 -9.70 -6.07 5.49
CA ARG A 119 -10.98 -5.33 5.59
C ARG A 119 -11.19 -4.32 4.47
N TYR A 120 -10.17 -3.60 4.08
CA TYR A 120 -10.29 -2.39 3.27
C TYR A 120 -9.54 -2.44 1.94
N GLY A 121 -8.63 -3.40 1.76
CA GLY A 121 -7.85 -3.53 0.54
C GLY A 121 -8.64 -4.16 -0.60
N THR A 122 -8.20 -3.88 -1.82
CA THR A 122 -8.61 -4.63 -3.01
C THR A 122 -7.89 -5.96 -3.09
N SER A 123 -8.23 -6.83 -4.05
CA SER A 123 -7.43 -8.03 -4.29
C SER A 123 -5.98 -7.65 -4.60
N PRO A 124 -4.99 -8.18 -3.85
CA PRO A 124 -3.60 -7.86 -4.12
C PRO A 124 -3.13 -8.51 -5.41
N ILE A 125 -2.15 -7.88 -6.06
CA ILE A 125 -1.50 -8.42 -7.25
C ILE A 125 -0.13 -9.01 -6.91
N GLY A 126 0.31 -10.00 -7.69
CA GLY A 126 1.65 -10.54 -7.60
C GLY A 126 2.68 -9.59 -8.23
N TRP A 127 3.95 -9.77 -7.85
CA TRP A 127 5.06 -8.97 -8.37
C TRP A 127 5.17 -9.02 -9.90
N ASN A 128 4.90 -10.17 -10.49
CA ASN A 128 4.95 -10.34 -11.95
C ASN A 128 3.85 -9.59 -12.70
N SER A 129 2.83 -9.11 -11.99
CA SER A 129 1.70 -8.37 -12.55
C SER A 129 1.82 -6.85 -12.35
N ILE A 130 2.98 -6.35 -11.95
CA ILE A 130 3.22 -4.91 -11.72
C ILE A 130 2.88 -4.05 -12.95
N ASP A 131 2.99 -4.60 -14.15
CA ASP A 131 2.64 -3.87 -15.36
C ASP A 131 1.15 -3.46 -15.42
N LYS A 132 0.28 -4.18 -14.72
CA LYS A 132 -1.15 -3.84 -14.58
C LYS A 132 -1.41 -2.69 -13.60
N LEU A 133 -0.42 -2.36 -12.76
CA LEU A 133 -0.57 -1.39 -11.68
C LEU A 133 -0.97 0.01 -12.19
N GLY A 134 -0.43 0.43 -13.32
CA GLY A 134 -0.81 1.71 -13.95
C GLY A 134 -2.29 1.77 -14.29
N GLY A 135 -2.84 0.72 -14.90
CA GLY A 135 -4.28 0.62 -15.19
C GLY A 135 -5.14 0.62 -13.92
N MET A 136 -4.69 -0.04 -12.86
CA MET A 136 -5.38 -0.05 -11.57
C MET A 136 -5.38 1.34 -10.92
N ILE A 137 -4.27 2.06 -10.94
CA ILE A 137 -4.17 3.43 -10.42
C ILE A 137 -5.15 4.35 -11.16
N GLU A 138 -5.24 4.21 -12.47
CA GLU A 138 -6.12 5.00 -13.33
C GLU A 138 -7.59 4.52 -13.31
N GLY A 139 -7.89 3.43 -12.60
CA GLY A 139 -9.24 2.86 -12.52
C GLY A 139 -9.71 2.15 -13.79
N LYS A 140 -8.80 1.81 -14.70
CA LYS A 140 -9.12 1.14 -15.97
C LYS A 140 -9.16 -0.39 -15.86
N VAL A 141 -8.43 -0.95 -14.90
CA VAL A 141 -8.30 -2.40 -14.69
C VAL A 141 -8.44 -2.68 -13.21
N GLU A 142 -9.30 -3.62 -12.88
CA GLU A 142 -9.40 -4.22 -11.55
C GLU A 142 -9.14 -5.72 -11.69
N PRO A 143 -7.88 -6.14 -11.76
CA PRO A 143 -7.58 -7.55 -11.85
C PRO A 143 -7.86 -8.22 -10.51
N ALA A 144 -8.78 -9.18 -10.51
CA ALA A 144 -8.86 -10.15 -9.45
C ALA A 144 -7.80 -11.21 -9.70
N GLU A 145 -6.75 -11.21 -8.92
CA GLU A 145 -5.67 -12.20 -9.00
C GLU A 145 -5.55 -12.98 -7.70
N LEU A 146 -5.24 -14.26 -7.83
CA LEU A 146 -4.77 -15.06 -6.71
C LEU A 146 -3.30 -14.71 -6.41
N PRO A 147 -2.80 -15.05 -5.20
CA PRO A 147 -1.41 -14.76 -4.83
C PRO A 147 -0.37 -15.32 -5.80
N ASP A 148 -0.68 -16.37 -6.53
CA ASP A 148 0.18 -16.98 -7.55
C ASP A 148 0.15 -16.26 -8.92
N GLY A 149 -0.64 -15.17 -9.02
CA GLY A 149 -0.81 -14.41 -10.27
C GLY A 149 -1.85 -14.98 -11.24
N SER A 150 -2.53 -16.06 -10.89
CA SER A 150 -3.65 -16.58 -11.67
C SER A 150 -4.91 -15.74 -11.48
N ALA A 151 -5.81 -15.78 -12.47
CA ALA A 151 -7.08 -15.06 -12.37
C ALA A 151 -7.92 -15.61 -11.22
N SER A 152 -8.41 -14.71 -10.35
CA SER A 152 -9.36 -15.08 -9.30
C SER A 152 -10.77 -15.16 -9.86
N ASN A 153 -11.43 -16.28 -9.64
CA ASN A 153 -12.87 -16.42 -9.90
C ASN A 153 -13.72 -15.95 -8.70
N GLY A 154 -13.07 -15.36 -7.69
CA GLY A 154 -13.74 -14.83 -6.50
C GLY A 154 -14.62 -13.62 -6.81
N ASN A 155 -15.73 -13.50 -6.09
CA ASN A 155 -16.63 -12.39 -6.19
C ASN A 155 -15.88 -11.06 -6.01
N ILE A 156 -15.89 -10.24 -7.04
CA ILE A 156 -15.51 -8.85 -6.94
C ILE A 156 -16.54 -8.21 -6.01
N TYR A 157 -16.12 -7.85 -4.79
CA TYR A 157 -16.96 -7.00 -3.95
C TYR A 157 -17.03 -5.63 -4.62
N GLN A 158 -18.09 -5.41 -5.38
CA GLN A 158 -18.43 -4.06 -5.82
C GLN A 158 -18.76 -3.24 -4.57
N MET A 159 -17.92 -2.27 -4.26
CA MET A 159 -18.30 -1.25 -3.29
C MET A 159 -19.48 -0.47 -3.87
N ILE A 160 -20.67 -0.74 -3.39
CA ILE A 160 -21.85 0.05 -3.70
C ILE A 160 -21.74 1.33 -2.86
N TYR A 161 -21.41 2.44 -3.52
CA TYR A 161 -21.52 3.76 -2.89
C TYR A 161 -23.00 4.13 -2.77
N ILE A 162 -23.55 3.99 -1.58
CA ILE A 162 -24.87 4.55 -1.29
C ILE A 162 -24.67 6.04 -1.01
N LYS A 163 -25.05 6.88 -1.98
CA LYS A 163 -25.19 8.31 -1.68
C LYS A 163 -26.43 8.47 -0.81
N CYS A 164 -26.23 8.80 0.46
CA CYS A 164 -27.30 9.33 1.31
C CYS A 164 -27.70 10.70 0.74
N LYS A 165 -28.99 10.83 0.37
CA LYS A 165 -29.59 12.11 0.03
C LYS A 165 -29.86 12.91 1.30
#